data_e2a2f01a9abea25d07487b8171725a38
#
_entry.id   e2a2f01a9abea25d07487b8171725a38
#
_cell.length_a   1.000
_cell.length_b   1.000
_cell.length_c   1.000
_cell.angle_alpha   90.00
_cell.angle_beta   90.00
_cell.angle_gamma   90.00
#
_symmetry.space_group_name_H-M   'P 1'
#
loop_
_entity.id
_entity.type
_entity.pdbx_description
1 polymer ?
#
loop_
_entity_poly.entity_id
_entity_poly.type
_entity_poly.pdbx_seq_one_letter_code
_entity_poly.pdbx_strand_id
1 'polypeptide(L)'
;MGTTAQWNRWEKEWETLKNDWTQISLSPGSNATELNFAWYTPKQTNDDHSNANVPKLIIGEGHNMKNAKVYEAEQTAVKDEQDNNGETYNSNKVTATGLKENKTYYYSYDNGNGYTKPAEYTTKSTNNFSFAFVGDPQIGSSNELKGKDTKEFYDAQSNAVKSDAFNWSSTLNAALEKTDDQLSFVVSAGDQIQTTKKKLPNKDASKSEIEYTGYLSPEALKSLPVATTVGNHDADNANYTYHFNRTNASELGSNKVVGGDYYF
;
A
#
# COMPACT_ATOMS: atom_id res chain seq x y z
N MET A 1 -8.53 -21.22 -0.71
CA MET A 1 -8.89 -20.84 0.68
C MET A 1 -7.72 -21.16 1.59
N GLY A 2 -7.40 -20.26 2.51
CA GLY A 2 -6.35 -20.50 3.49
C GLY A 2 -6.71 -21.63 4.48
N THR A 3 -5.70 -22.25 5.06
CA THR A 3 -5.87 -23.30 6.07
C THR A 3 -6.13 -22.71 7.46
N THR A 4 -6.69 -23.50 8.39
CA THR A 4 -6.86 -23.11 9.80
C THR A 4 -5.54 -22.67 10.44
N ALA A 5 -4.43 -23.35 10.11
CA ALA A 5 -3.11 -22.99 10.65
C ALA A 5 -2.62 -21.63 10.13
N GLN A 6 -2.91 -21.30 8.86
CA GLN A 6 -2.61 -19.98 8.29
C GLN A 6 -3.47 -18.91 8.93
N TRP A 7 -4.76 -19.16 9.14
CA TRP A 7 -5.64 -18.24 9.85
C TRP A 7 -5.17 -17.94 11.27
N ASN A 8 -4.86 -18.97 12.07
CA ASN A 8 -4.41 -18.79 13.45
C ASN A 8 -3.09 -18.00 13.56
N ARG A 9 -2.22 -18.10 12.55
CA ARG A 9 -1.01 -17.28 12.46
C ARG A 9 -1.35 -15.85 12.14
N TRP A 10 -2.15 -15.64 11.08
CA TRP A 10 -2.61 -14.34 10.65
C TRP A 10 -3.36 -13.58 11.74
N GLU A 11 -4.23 -14.23 12.47
CA GLU A 11 -4.97 -13.63 13.58
C GLU A 11 -4.04 -13.01 14.64
N LYS A 12 -2.90 -13.67 14.92
CA LYS A 12 -1.88 -13.13 15.84
C LYS A 12 -1.09 -11.97 15.21
N GLU A 13 -0.74 -12.08 13.95
CA GLU A 13 -0.03 -11.04 13.21
C GLU A 13 -0.88 -9.77 13.10
N TRP A 14 -2.18 -9.93 12.85
CA TRP A 14 -3.11 -8.83 12.73
C TRP A 14 -3.13 -7.92 13.97
N GLU A 15 -3.06 -8.48 15.17
CA GLU A 15 -3.04 -7.68 16.39
C GLU A 15 -1.87 -6.69 16.45
N THR A 16 -0.78 -6.99 15.77
CA THR A 16 0.39 -6.10 15.65
C THR A 16 0.28 -5.15 14.46
N LEU A 17 -0.26 -5.66 13.35
CA LEU A 17 -0.32 -4.93 12.07
C LEU A 17 -1.43 -3.89 12.02
N LYS A 18 -2.56 -4.11 12.67
CA LYS A 18 -3.79 -3.30 12.51
C LYS A 18 -3.63 -1.81 12.78
N ASN A 19 -2.58 -1.43 13.51
CA ASN A 19 -2.24 -0.03 13.80
C ASN A 19 -0.98 0.44 13.06
N ASP A 20 -0.41 -0.37 12.18
CA ASP A 20 0.79 -0.02 11.42
C ASP A 20 0.44 0.61 10.08
N TRP A 21 0.40 1.94 10.04
CA TRP A 21 0.14 2.70 8.83
C TRP A 21 1.36 2.80 7.90
N THR A 22 2.53 2.26 8.30
CA THR A 22 3.79 2.39 7.55
C THR A 22 3.98 1.34 6.47
N GLN A 23 2.93 0.56 6.14
CA GLN A 23 2.98 -0.44 5.09
C GLN A 23 3.32 0.20 3.72
N ILE A 24 4.19 -0.48 2.97
CA ILE A 24 4.63 0.01 1.67
C ILE A 24 3.75 -0.53 0.54
N SER A 25 3.46 0.32 -0.43
CA SER A 25 2.88 -0.06 -1.71
C SER A 25 3.93 -0.02 -2.81
N LEU A 26 3.86 -0.98 -3.73
CA LEU A 26 4.60 -1.00 -4.98
C LEU A 26 3.62 -0.75 -6.13
N SER A 27 4.03 0.08 -7.08
CA SER A 27 3.26 0.35 -8.29
C SER A 27 4.20 0.35 -9.51
N PRO A 28 3.72 0.03 -10.72
CA PRO A 28 4.54 0.16 -11.92
C PRO A 28 5.10 1.58 -12.08
N GLY A 29 6.32 1.68 -12.58
CA GLY A 29 6.91 2.95 -12.99
C GLY A 29 6.44 3.40 -14.38
N SER A 30 7.02 4.46 -14.92
CA SER A 30 6.65 4.99 -16.25
C SER A 30 7.15 4.10 -17.40
N ASN A 31 7.98 3.14 -17.08
CA ASN A 31 8.50 2.14 -18.02
C ASN A 31 9.05 0.93 -17.25
N ALA A 32 9.39 -0.13 -17.97
CA ALA A 32 9.82 -1.40 -17.41
C ALA A 32 11.15 -1.37 -16.59
N THR A 33 11.88 -0.24 -16.62
CA THR A 33 13.11 -0.05 -15.83
C THR A 33 12.88 0.68 -14.51
N GLU A 34 11.63 0.95 -14.17
CA GLU A 34 11.24 1.73 -13.01
C GLU A 34 10.27 0.97 -12.12
N LEU A 35 10.34 1.26 -10.82
CA LEU A 35 9.40 0.78 -9.82
C LEU A 35 9.08 1.91 -8.86
N ASN A 36 7.80 2.12 -8.62
CA ASN A 36 7.28 3.14 -7.73
C ASN A 36 6.95 2.57 -6.37
N PHE A 37 7.25 3.36 -5.33
CA PHE A 37 6.99 3.04 -3.93
C PHE A 37 6.26 4.18 -3.25
N ALA A 38 5.36 3.84 -2.33
CA ALA A 38 4.78 4.80 -1.40
C ALA A 38 4.60 4.16 -0.03
N TRP A 39 4.84 4.94 1.04
CA TRP A 39 4.63 4.51 2.43
C TRP A 39 4.47 5.72 3.35
N TYR A 40 3.91 5.49 4.52
CA TYR A 40 3.82 6.54 5.53
C TYR A 40 4.97 6.46 6.52
N THR A 41 5.34 7.63 7.07
CA THR A 41 6.14 7.74 8.29
C THR A 41 5.48 8.68 9.28
N PRO A 42 5.59 8.43 10.60
CA PRO A 42 5.17 9.40 11.61
C PRO A 42 5.87 10.75 11.36
N LYS A 43 5.12 11.82 11.49
CA LYS A 43 5.66 13.17 11.37
C LYS A 43 6.49 13.48 12.61
N GLN A 44 7.76 13.75 12.44
CA GLN A 44 8.61 14.14 13.56
C GLN A 44 8.19 15.49 14.12
N THR A 45 7.97 15.55 15.44
CA THR A 45 7.53 16.74 16.16
C THR A 45 8.64 17.67 16.60
N ASN A 46 9.88 17.43 16.16
CA ASN A 46 11.03 18.25 16.58
C ASN A 46 10.96 19.64 15.94
N ASP A 47 10.88 20.66 16.79
CA ASP A 47 10.89 22.10 16.46
C ASP A 47 12.20 22.57 15.78
N ASP A 48 13.20 21.70 15.65
CA ASP A 48 14.45 22.03 14.98
C ASP A 48 14.36 21.68 13.48
N HIS A 49 13.98 22.68 12.70
CA HIS A 49 13.88 22.61 11.24
C HIS A 49 15.21 22.36 10.53
N SER A 50 16.32 22.17 11.26
CA SER A 50 17.67 22.18 10.68
C SER A 50 18.12 20.86 10.05
N ASN A 51 17.47 19.69 10.34
CA ASN A 51 17.83 18.39 9.74
C ASN A 51 16.69 17.34 9.88
N ALA A 52 15.51 17.60 9.36
CA ALA A 52 14.53 16.54 9.18
C ALA A 52 15.16 15.47 8.26
N ASN A 53 15.49 14.31 8.81
CA ASN A 53 16.00 13.19 8.01
C ASN A 53 14.89 12.76 7.03
N VAL A 54 15.04 13.14 5.77
CA VAL A 54 14.13 12.69 4.72
C VAL A 54 14.20 11.17 4.66
N PRO A 55 13.10 10.44 4.82
CA PRO A 55 13.08 8.99 4.71
C PRO A 55 13.64 8.52 3.38
N LYS A 56 14.35 7.41 3.41
CA LYS A 56 15.05 6.88 2.24
C LYS A 56 14.59 5.47 1.94
N LEU A 57 14.63 5.14 0.66
CA LEU A 57 14.53 3.78 0.17
C LEU A 57 15.89 3.39 -0.40
N ILE A 58 16.35 2.21 -0.07
CA ILE A 58 17.55 1.59 -0.65
C ILE A 58 17.16 0.36 -1.44
N ILE A 59 17.74 0.17 -2.62
CA ILE A 59 17.46 -0.97 -3.49
C ILE A 59 18.72 -1.41 -4.25
N GLY A 60 18.96 -2.72 -4.33
CA GLY A 60 20.13 -3.27 -5.00
C GLY A 60 19.99 -4.76 -5.27
N GLU A 61 20.94 -5.33 -6.05
CA GLU A 61 20.92 -6.75 -6.45
C GLU A 61 21.38 -7.70 -5.31
N GLY A 62 21.98 -7.17 -4.23
CA GLY A 62 22.50 -7.98 -3.13
C GLY A 62 21.61 -7.93 -1.90
N HIS A 63 21.26 -9.09 -1.34
CA HIS A 63 20.49 -9.21 -0.10
C HIS A 63 21.14 -8.47 1.10
N ASN A 64 22.47 -8.35 1.11
CA ASN A 64 23.21 -7.61 2.12
C ASN A 64 23.18 -6.09 1.93
N MET A 65 22.44 -5.60 0.94
CA MET A 65 22.29 -4.17 0.58
C MET A 65 23.60 -3.44 0.29
N LYS A 66 24.71 -4.18 0.11
CA LYS A 66 25.99 -3.61 -0.28
C LYS A 66 25.90 -3.07 -1.69
N ASN A 67 26.31 -1.81 -1.90
CA ASN A 67 26.19 -1.10 -3.18
C ASN A 67 24.73 -0.86 -3.63
N ALA A 68 23.76 -0.92 -2.73
CA ALA A 68 22.40 -0.51 -3.04
C ALA A 68 22.36 0.98 -3.41
N LYS A 69 21.50 1.33 -4.36
CA LYS A 69 21.18 2.72 -4.66
C LYS A 69 20.30 3.27 -3.53
N VAL A 70 20.54 4.52 -3.18
CA VAL A 70 19.77 5.25 -2.17
C VAL A 70 18.90 6.30 -2.86
N TYR A 71 17.63 6.34 -2.52
CA TYR A 71 16.67 7.31 -3.00
C TYR A 71 16.07 8.06 -1.82
N GLU A 72 16.11 9.37 -1.85
CA GLU A 72 15.38 10.21 -0.90
C GLU A 72 13.93 10.31 -1.32
N ALA A 73 13.02 10.22 -0.37
CA ALA A 73 11.59 10.28 -0.66
C ALA A 73 11.12 11.71 -0.91
N GLU A 74 10.23 11.86 -1.87
CA GLU A 74 9.37 13.04 -1.95
C GLU A 74 8.29 12.92 -0.86
N GLN A 75 8.25 13.89 0.05
CA GLN A 75 7.33 13.88 1.18
C GLN A 75 6.15 14.82 0.97
N THR A 76 4.97 14.34 1.32
CA THR A 76 3.74 15.14 1.40
C THR A 76 3.06 14.87 2.74
N ALA A 77 2.70 15.93 3.46
CA ALA A 77 1.94 15.79 4.71
C ALA A 77 0.57 15.16 4.43
N VAL A 78 0.26 14.09 5.16
CA VAL A 78 -1.09 13.52 5.19
C VAL A 78 -1.98 14.50 5.96
N LYS A 79 -2.97 15.05 5.28
CA LYS A 79 -3.81 16.12 5.83
C LYS A 79 -5.04 15.56 6.51
N ASP A 80 -5.43 16.20 7.62
CA ASP A 80 -6.67 15.92 8.33
C ASP A 80 -6.79 14.49 8.86
N GLU A 81 -5.66 13.82 9.13
CA GLU A 81 -5.62 12.46 9.63
C GLU A 81 -4.67 12.35 10.82
N GLN A 82 -5.13 11.67 11.85
CA GLN A 82 -4.36 11.30 13.03
C GLN A 82 -4.68 9.85 13.40
N ASP A 83 -3.70 9.14 13.90
CA ASP A 83 -3.93 7.82 14.45
C ASP A 83 -4.62 7.88 15.84
N ASN A 84 -4.86 6.73 16.45
CA ASN A 84 -5.51 6.65 17.75
C ASN A 84 -4.68 7.25 18.89
N ASN A 85 -3.40 7.57 18.66
CA ASN A 85 -2.50 8.21 19.60
C ASN A 85 -2.35 9.72 19.31
N GLY A 86 -3.04 10.23 18.29
CA GLY A 86 -2.94 11.62 17.84
C GLY A 86 -1.71 11.89 16.98
N GLU A 87 -1.02 10.87 16.51
CA GLU A 87 0.15 10.99 15.64
C GLU A 87 -0.27 11.36 14.22
N THR A 88 0.45 12.30 13.61
CA THR A 88 0.29 12.70 12.21
C THR A 88 1.36 12.07 11.35
N TYR A 89 1.11 11.93 10.04
CA TYR A 89 1.98 11.22 9.13
C TYR A 89 2.38 12.05 7.91
N ASN A 90 3.49 11.67 7.29
CA ASN A 90 3.88 12.07 5.95
C ASN A 90 3.78 10.86 5.01
N SER A 91 3.26 11.08 3.82
CA SER A 91 3.37 10.15 2.69
C SER A 91 4.72 10.36 2.03
N ASN A 92 5.45 9.29 1.81
CA ASN A 92 6.76 9.26 1.18
C ASN A 92 6.63 8.54 -0.16
N LYS A 93 7.18 9.11 -1.22
CA LYS A 93 7.16 8.52 -2.55
C LYS A 93 8.55 8.46 -3.14
N VAL A 94 8.87 7.33 -3.77
CA VAL A 94 10.13 7.08 -4.46
C VAL A 94 9.86 6.39 -5.78
N THR A 95 10.61 6.77 -6.82
CA THR A 95 10.71 6.02 -8.06
C THR A 95 12.14 5.48 -8.18
N ALA A 96 12.31 4.16 -8.04
CA ALA A 96 13.58 3.51 -8.32
C ALA A 96 13.74 3.34 -9.83
N THR A 97 14.92 3.65 -10.35
CA THR A 97 15.20 3.70 -11.80
C THR A 97 16.38 2.81 -12.19
N GLY A 98 16.43 2.42 -13.46
CA GLY A 98 17.54 1.64 -14.03
C GLY A 98 17.52 0.18 -13.60
N LEU A 99 16.34 -0.36 -13.32
CA LEU A 99 16.14 -1.78 -13.09
C LEU A 99 16.30 -2.53 -14.40
N LYS A 100 16.88 -3.72 -14.33
CA LYS A 100 17.09 -4.60 -15.48
C LYS A 100 16.05 -5.69 -15.48
N GLU A 101 15.63 -6.10 -16.66
CA GLU A 101 14.70 -7.21 -16.89
C GLU A 101 15.25 -8.54 -16.32
N ASN A 102 14.36 -9.38 -15.79
CA ASN A 102 14.69 -10.71 -15.25
C ASN A 102 15.79 -10.69 -14.17
N LYS A 103 15.72 -9.70 -13.29
CA LYS A 103 16.67 -9.49 -12.20
C LYS A 103 15.97 -9.45 -10.85
N THR A 104 16.60 -10.07 -9.87
CA THR A 104 16.16 -9.99 -8.47
C THR A 104 16.87 -8.83 -7.79
N TYR A 105 16.07 -8.01 -7.13
CA TYR A 105 16.46 -6.87 -6.30
C TYR A 105 15.97 -7.08 -4.88
N TYR A 106 16.68 -6.47 -3.95
CA TYR A 106 16.27 -6.35 -2.56
C TYR A 106 16.12 -4.88 -2.23
N TYR A 107 15.07 -4.51 -1.53
CA TYR A 107 14.84 -3.15 -1.10
C TYR A 107 14.50 -3.08 0.38
N SER A 108 14.83 -1.96 1.00
CA SER A 108 14.48 -1.61 2.37
C SER A 108 14.16 -0.13 2.42
N TYR A 109 13.27 0.26 3.28
CA TYR A 109 12.84 1.64 3.42
C TYR A 109 12.82 2.07 4.89
N ASP A 110 13.06 3.35 5.13
CA ASP A 110 12.94 3.95 6.45
C ASP A 110 11.46 4.20 6.75
N ASN A 111 10.92 3.47 7.72
CA ASN A 111 9.52 3.56 8.13
C ASN A 111 9.30 4.54 9.30
N GLY A 112 10.30 5.34 9.65
CA GLY A 112 10.28 6.24 10.80
C GLY A 112 10.90 5.65 12.08
N ASN A 113 11.10 4.32 12.11
CA ASN A 113 11.79 3.61 13.20
C ASN A 113 13.11 2.99 12.72
N GLY A 114 13.58 3.38 11.55
CA GLY A 114 14.75 2.85 10.88
C GLY A 114 14.41 2.01 9.65
N TYR A 115 15.43 1.40 9.06
CA TYR A 115 15.24 0.58 7.87
C TYR A 115 14.55 -0.74 8.18
N THR A 116 13.55 -1.07 7.35
CA THR A 116 12.88 -2.37 7.39
C THR A 116 13.84 -3.51 7.02
N LYS A 117 13.44 -4.75 7.32
CA LYS A 117 14.13 -5.92 6.73
C LYS A 117 14.03 -5.85 5.21
N PRO A 118 15.09 -6.24 4.46
CA PRO A 118 15.04 -6.26 3.03
C PRO A 118 13.92 -7.17 2.50
N ALA A 119 13.11 -6.63 1.60
CA ALA A 119 12.12 -7.38 0.83
C ALA A 119 12.66 -7.65 -0.58
N GLU A 120 12.22 -8.74 -1.18
CA GLU A 120 12.65 -9.17 -2.51
C GLU A 120 11.67 -8.68 -3.57
N TYR A 121 12.19 -8.26 -4.70
CA TYR A 121 11.44 -7.95 -5.91
C TYR A 121 12.17 -8.47 -7.14
N THR A 122 11.49 -9.24 -7.98
CA THR A 122 12.06 -9.73 -9.24
C THR A 122 11.34 -9.12 -10.43
N THR A 123 12.07 -8.35 -11.24
CA THR A 123 11.59 -7.84 -12.51
C THR A 123 11.32 -8.98 -13.49
N LYS A 124 10.25 -8.88 -14.24
CA LYS A 124 9.85 -9.90 -15.21
C LYS A 124 10.22 -9.48 -16.65
N SER A 125 9.97 -10.37 -17.61
CA SER A 125 10.14 -10.07 -19.02
C SER A 125 9.16 -9.01 -19.49
N THR A 126 9.63 -8.13 -20.37
CA THR A 126 8.80 -7.10 -21.02
C THR A 126 8.17 -7.62 -22.31
N ASN A 127 8.72 -8.68 -22.92
CA ASN A 127 8.22 -9.24 -24.17
C ASN A 127 7.17 -10.35 -23.96
N ASN A 128 7.22 -11.00 -22.80
CA ASN A 128 6.30 -12.06 -22.43
C ASN A 128 5.96 -11.93 -20.95
N PHE A 129 4.86 -11.30 -20.66
CA PHE A 129 4.42 -11.01 -19.29
C PHE A 129 2.96 -11.43 -19.08
N SER A 130 2.61 -11.64 -17.84
CA SER A 130 1.23 -11.86 -17.39
C SER A 130 0.90 -10.91 -16.25
N PHE A 131 -0.36 -10.57 -16.16
CA PHE A 131 -0.88 -9.78 -15.06
C PHE A 131 -2.22 -10.32 -14.57
N ALA A 132 -2.55 -10.02 -13.33
CA ALA A 132 -3.87 -10.29 -12.79
C ALA A 132 -4.72 -9.01 -12.89
N PHE A 133 -5.96 -9.15 -13.35
CA PHE A 133 -6.96 -8.10 -13.29
C PHE A 133 -7.95 -8.43 -12.17
N VAL A 134 -8.08 -7.55 -11.22
CA VAL A 134 -8.95 -7.72 -10.04
C VAL A 134 -9.80 -6.47 -9.84
N GLY A 135 -10.96 -6.65 -9.24
CA GLY A 135 -11.81 -5.54 -8.84
C GLY A 135 -12.38 -5.78 -7.45
N ASP A 136 -12.73 -4.70 -6.78
CA ASP A 136 -13.48 -4.71 -5.53
C ASP A 136 -12.90 -5.62 -4.44
N PRO A 137 -11.59 -5.55 -4.11
CA PRO A 137 -11.09 -6.24 -2.92
C PRO A 137 -11.78 -5.73 -1.65
N GLN A 138 -12.20 -4.47 -1.68
CA GLN A 138 -13.13 -3.83 -0.72
C GLN A 138 -12.88 -4.24 0.73
N ILE A 139 -11.60 -4.14 1.16
CA ILE A 139 -11.18 -4.54 2.51
C ILE A 139 -12.01 -3.80 3.55
N GLY A 140 -12.66 -4.56 4.43
CA GLY A 140 -13.62 -4.06 5.42
C GLY A 140 -15.10 -4.26 5.01
N SER A 141 -15.38 -4.79 3.81
CA SER A 141 -16.74 -4.96 3.30
C SER A 141 -17.58 -5.97 4.10
N SER A 142 -16.94 -6.93 4.75
CA SER A 142 -17.62 -7.89 5.62
C SER A 142 -18.11 -7.31 6.95
N ASN A 143 -17.89 -6.00 7.22
CA ASN A 143 -18.50 -5.33 8.35
C ASN A 143 -20.00 -5.09 8.09
N GLU A 144 -20.84 -5.82 8.80
CA GLU A 144 -22.31 -5.71 8.70
C GLU A 144 -22.86 -4.47 9.40
N LEU A 145 -22.10 -3.84 10.30
CA LEU A 145 -22.50 -2.62 10.99
C LEU A 145 -22.38 -1.42 10.07
N LYS A 146 -23.39 -0.56 10.10
CA LYS A 146 -23.35 0.70 9.35
C LYS A 146 -22.59 1.76 10.14
N GLY A 147 -21.85 2.60 9.42
CA GLY A 147 -20.97 3.63 9.98
C GLY A 147 -21.63 4.50 11.03
N LYS A 148 -21.26 4.22 12.27
CA LYS A 148 -21.52 5.05 13.46
C LYS A 148 -20.19 5.20 14.18
N ASP A 149 -19.97 6.35 14.80
CA ASP A 149 -18.78 6.58 15.60
C ASP A 149 -18.93 5.89 16.97
N THR A 150 -18.92 4.55 16.95
CA THR A 150 -19.08 3.73 18.15
C THR A 150 -17.96 2.68 18.21
N LYS A 151 -17.62 2.29 19.42
CA LYS A 151 -16.64 1.24 19.65
C LYS A 151 -17.02 -0.05 18.92
N GLU A 152 -18.30 -0.41 18.94
CA GLU A 152 -18.82 -1.62 18.29
C GLU A 152 -18.59 -1.58 16.78
N PHE A 153 -18.75 -0.43 16.15
CA PHE A 153 -18.45 -0.28 14.72
C PHE A 153 -16.98 -0.51 14.44
N TYR A 154 -16.08 0.08 15.21
CA TYR A 154 -14.63 -0.04 14.99
C TYR A 154 -14.10 -1.44 15.34
N ASP A 155 -14.65 -2.08 16.35
CA ASP A 155 -14.33 -3.50 16.66
C ASP A 155 -14.78 -4.41 15.50
N ALA A 156 -15.97 -4.19 14.96
CA ALA A 156 -16.48 -4.92 13.80
C ALA A 156 -15.69 -4.62 12.53
N GLN A 157 -15.29 -3.37 12.31
CA GLN A 157 -14.40 -2.98 11.20
C GLN A 157 -13.07 -3.71 11.28
N SER A 158 -12.41 -3.74 12.44
CA SER A 158 -11.13 -4.45 12.62
C SER A 158 -11.26 -5.95 12.35
N ASN A 159 -12.36 -6.57 12.77
CA ASN A 159 -12.61 -8.00 12.50
C ASN A 159 -12.89 -8.25 11.01
N ALA A 160 -13.65 -7.38 10.37
CA ALA A 160 -13.92 -7.46 8.93
C ALA A 160 -12.62 -7.32 8.14
N VAL A 161 -11.82 -6.30 8.43
CA VAL A 161 -10.53 -6.08 7.77
C VAL A 161 -9.61 -7.28 7.93
N LYS A 162 -9.51 -7.85 9.15
CA LYS A 162 -8.73 -9.07 9.41
C LYS A 162 -9.14 -10.22 8.49
N SER A 163 -10.45 -10.45 8.36
CA SER A 163 -11.01 -11.52 7.52
C SER A 163 -10.79 -11.25 6.04
N ASP A 164 -11.09 -10.04 5.59
CA ASP A 164 -11.01 -9.67 4.17
C ASP A 164 -9.55 -9.64 3.70
N ALA A 165 -8.63 -9.12 4.50
CA ALA A 165 -7.20 -9.13 4.22
C ALA A 165 -6.61 -10.55 4.12
N PHE A 166 -7.06 -11.48 4.96
CA PHE A 166 -6.68 -12.88 4.86
C PHE A 166 -7.15 -13.51 3.53
N ASN A 167 -8.40 -13.23 3.14
CA ASN A 167 -8.95 -13.72 1.88
C ASN A 167 -8.24 -13.06 0.67
N TRP A 168 -7.95 -11.78 0.76
CA TRP A 168 -7.18 -11.05 -0.25
C TRP A 168 -5.78 -11.64 -0.42
N SER A 169 -5.07 -11.89 0.68
CA SER A 169 -3.77 -12.58 0.66
C SER A 169 -3.87 -13.97 0.02
N SER A 170 -4.92 -14.74 0.37
CA SER A 170 -5.15 -16.06 -0.21
C SER A 170 -5.41 -16.00 -1.71
N THR A 171 -6.11 -14.97 -2.19
CA THR A 171 -6.40 -14.74 -3.62
C THR A 171 -5.12 -14.43 -4.38
N LEU A 172 -4.29 -13.52 -3.87
CA LEU A 172 -3.00 -13.18 -4.49
C LEU A 172 -2.06 -14.38 -4.55
N ASN A 173 -1.95 -15.14 -3.46
CA ASN A 173 -1.11 -16.33 -3.41
C ASN A 173 -1.60 -17.40 -4.41
N ALA A 174 -2.91 -17.60 -4.54
CA ALA A 174 -3.47 -18.51 -5.53
C ALA A 174 -3.19 -18.07 -6.98
N ALA A 175 -3.21 -16.77 -7.25
CA ALA A 175 -2.87 -16.22 -8.55
C ALA A 175 -1.38 -16.42 -8.89
N LEU A 176 -0.49 -16.18 -7.92
CA LEU A 176 0.95 -16.44 -8.07
C LEU A 176 1.22 -17.93 -8.30
N GLU A 177 0.67 -18.81 -7.47
CA GLU A 177 0.81 -20.26 -7.63
C GLU A 177 0.31 -20.74 -9.02
N LYS A 178 -0.84 -20.21 -9.47
CA LYS A 178 -1.43 -20.59 -10.77
C LYS A 178 -0.59 -20.15 -11.96
N THR A 179 0.24 -19.16 -11.79
CA THR A 179 1.11 -18.59 -12.85
C THR A 179 2.59 -18.92 -12.63
N ASP A 180 2.91 -19.89 -11.76
CA ASP A 180 4.29 -20.23 -11.40
C ASP A 180 5.14 -19.00 -11.07
N ASP A 181 4.58 -18.08 -10.27
CA ASP A 181 5.18 -16.78 -9.89
C ASP A 181 5.56 -15.88 -11.08
N GLN A 182 4.89 -16.03 -12.24
CA GLN A 182 5.19 -15.24 -13.44
C GLN A 182 4.34 -13.96 -13.56
N LEU A 183 3.52 -13.61 -12.57
CA LEU A 183 2.82 -12.32 -12.59
C LEU A 183 3.82 -11.17 -12.51
N SER A 184 3.70 -10.22 -13.43
CA SER A 184 4.50 -9.00 -13.45
C SER A 184 3.89 -7.91 -12.56
N PHE A 185 2.57 -7.81 -12.54
CA PHE A 185 1.81 -6.83 -11.77
C PHE A 185 0.34 -7.23 -11.63
N VAL A 186 -0.37 -6.51 -10.79
CA VAL A 186 -1.84 -6.57 -10.68
C VAL A 186 -2.41 -5.26 -11.21
N VAL A 187 -3.50 -5.33 -11.95
CA VAL A 187 -4.36 -4.17 -12.25
C VAL A 187 -5.58 -4.26 -11.36
N SER A 188 -5.81 -3.24 -10.54
CA SER A 188 -6.95 -3.14 -9.65
C SER A 188 -7.98 -2.17 -10.24
N ALA A 189 -9.21 -2.65 -10.45
CA ALA A 189 -10.31 -1.85 -11.00
C ALA A 189 -10.99 -0.93 -9.97
N GLY A 190 -10.37 -0.69 -8.84
CA GLY A 190 -10.87 0.21 -7.81
C GLY A 190 -11.50 -0.50 -6.60
N ASP A 191 -12.05 0.30 -5.72
CA ASP A 191 -12.62 -0.10 -4.44
C ASP A 191 -11.67 -0.98 -3.62
N GLN A 192 -10.46 -0.44 -3.36
CA GLN A 192 -9.47 -1.11 -2.53
C GLN A 192 -9.97 -1.30 -1.10
N ILE A 193 -10.73 -0.32 -0.61
CA ILE A 193 -11.27 -0.27 0.75
C ILE A 193 -12.79 -0.09 0.73
N GLN A 194 -13.42 -0.37 1.88
CA GLN A 194 -14.88 -0.27 2.05
C GLN A 194 -15.34 1.09 2.54
N THR A 195 -14.62 1.67 3.50
CA THR A 195 -15.16 2.79 4.28
C THR A 195 -14.78 4.13 3.66
N THR A 196 -15.78 4.86 3.19
CA THR A 196 -15.59 6.19 2.62
C THR A 196 -15.73 7.26 3.69
N LYS A 197 -15.03 8.38 3.51
CA LYS A 197 -15.11 9.56 4.35
C LYS A 197 -16.57 10.04 4.56
N LYS A 198 -17.43 9.93 3.54
CA LYS A 198 -18.83 10.34 3.62
C LYS A 198 -19.67 9.46 4.56
N LYS A 199 -19.30 8.20 4.73
CA LYS A 199 -20.03 7.25 5.56
C LYS A 199 -19.68 7.34 7.03
N LEU A 200 -18.57 8.01 7.35
CA LEU A 200 -18.11 8.19 8.73
C LEU A 200 -18.67 9.47 9.34
N PRO A 201 -19.04 9.43 10.61
CA PRO A 201 -19.24 10.63 11.39
C PRO A 201 -17.98 11.50 11.32
N ASN A 202 -18.13 12.79 11.41
CA ASN A 202 -17.03 13.76 11.36
C ASN A 202 -16.17 13.76 10.07
N LYS A 203 -16.49 12.91 9.09
CA LYS A 203 -15.76 12.79 7.82
C LYS A 203 -14.23 12.58 8.02
N ASP A 204 -13.88 11.80 9.02
CA ASP A 204 -12.50 11.52 9.39
C ASP A 204 -11.94 10.36 8.57
N ALA A 205 -11.12 10.64 7.55
CA ALA A 205 -10.53 9.64 6.67
C ALA A 205 -9.54 8.71 7.40
N SER A 206 -9.00 9.10 8.56
CA SER A 206 -8.11 8.25 9.37
C SER A 206 -8.78 6.93 9.78
N LYS A 207 -10.10 6.91 9.87
CA LYS A 207 -10.87 5.71 10.21
C LYS A 207 -10.91 4.66 9.09
N SER A 208 -10.45 4.99 7.89
CA SER A 208 -10.24 4.02 6.79
C SER A 208 -8.81 3.52 6.69
N GLU A 209 -7.86 4.06 7.45
CA GLU A 209 -6.45 3.64 7.38
C GLU A 209 -6.22 2.18 7.80
N ILE A 210 -7.02 1.66 8.73
CA ILE A 210 -6.99 0.24 9.08
C ILE A 210 -7.31 -0.66 7.87
N GLU A 211 -8.16 -0.19 6.95
CA GLU A 211 -8.53 -0.91 5.73
C GLU A 211 -7.39 -0.89 4.71
N TYR A 212 -6.68 0.24 4.56
CA TYR A 212 -5.45 0.29 3.77
C TYR A 212 -4.34 -0.57 4.38
N THR A 213 -4.21 -0.60 5.70
CA THR A 213 -3.30 -1.53 6.39
C THR A 213 -3.62 -2.98 6.00
N GLY A 214 -4.89 -3.36 6.04
CA GLY A 214 -5.32 -4.69 5.60
C GLY A 214 -5.09 -4.95 4.11
N TYR A 215 -5.35 -3.96 3.24
CA TYR A 215 -5.13 -4.07 1.81
C TYR A 215 -3.66 -4.29 1.46
N LEU A 216 -2.74 -3.58 2.12
CA LEU A 216 -1.30 -3.62 1.87
C LEU A 216 -0.57 -4.73 2.63
N SER A 217 -1.24 -5.41 3.58
CA SER A 217 -0.63 -6.42 4.44
C SER A 217 -0.18 -7.72 3.76
N PRO A 218 -0.77 -8.19 2.62
CA PRO A 218 -0.31 -9.42 2.00
C PRO A 218 1.18 -9.36 1.64
N GLU A 219 1.94 -10.39 2.06
CA GLU A 219 3.36 -10.50 1.76
C GLU A 219 3.64 -10.48 0.24
N ALA A 220 2.72 -11.05 -0.54
CA ALA A 220 2.79 -11.03 -2.01
C ALA A 220 2.93 -9.60 -2.58
N LEU A 221 2.32 -8.59 -1.95
CA LEU A 221 2.37 -7.21 -2.42
C LEU A 221 3.72 -6.53 -2.19
N LYS A 222 4.61 -7.13 -1.43
CA LYS A 222 6.00 -6.65 -1.32
C LYS A 222 6.85 -6.99 -2.55
N SER A 223 6.39 -7.92 -3.37
CA SER A 223 7.06 -8.34 -4.61
C SER A 223 6.20 -8.19 -5.86
N LEU A 224 4.92 -7.84 -5.72
CA LEU A 224 3.95 -7.74 -6.80
C LEU A 224 3.38 -6.33 -6.88
N PRO A 225 3.82 -5.50 -7.81
CA PRO A 225 3.31 -4.13 -7.98
C PRO A 225 1.83 -4.11 -8.35
N VAL A 226 1.10 -3.12 -7.87
CA VAL A 226 -0.32 -2.92 -8.19
C VAL A 226 -0.51 -1.60 -8.92
N ALA A 227 -1.06 -1.67 -10.11
CA ALA A 227 -1.62 -0.53 -10.83
C ALA A 227 -3.06 -0.33 -10.35
N THR A 228 -3.26 0.62 -9.43
CA THR A 228 -4.58 0.89 -8.84
C THR A 228 -5.37 1.89 -9.65
N THR A 229 -6.67 1.71 -9.73
CA THR A 229 -7.62 2.74 -10.17
C THR A 229 -8.53 3.14 -9.02
N VAL A 230 -9.25 4.23 -9.17
CA VAL A 230 -10.16 4.75 -8.16
C VAL A 230 -11.54 4.15 -8.38
N GLY A 231 -12.06 3.45 -7.37
CA GLY A 231 -13.48 3.09 -7.31
C GLY A 231 -14.30 4.16 -6.58
N ASN A 232 -15.59 3.91 -6.43
CA ASN A 232 -16.45 4.88 -5.73
C ASN A 232 -16.19 4.92 -4.21
N HIS A 233 -15.60 3.89 -3.64
CA HIS A 233 -15.18 3.88 -2.24
C HIS A 233 -13.87 4.65 -2.00
N ASP A 234 -12.93 4.59 -2.95
CA ASP A 234 -11.67 5.33 -2.86
C ASP A 234 -11.84 6.82 -3.19
N ALA A 235 -12.78 7.15 -4.08
CA ALA A 235 -12.93 8.50 -4.65
C ALA A 235 -13.27 9.60 -3.63
N ASP A 236 -13.83 9.22 -2.50
CA ASP A 236 -14.18 10.15 -1.43
C ASP A 236 -13.03 10.40 -0.43
N ASN A 237 -11.97 9.62 -0.48
CA ASN A 237 -10.89 9.65 0.47
C ASN A 237 -9.60 10.17 -0.17
N ALA A 238 -9.10 11.30 0.29
CA ALA A 238 -7.83 11.85 -0.18
C ALA A 238 -6.64 10.92 0.13
N ASN A 239 -6.75 10.05 1.15
CA ASN A 239 -5.70 9.12 1.55
C ASN A 239 -5.34 8.11 0.45
N TYR A 240 -6.22 7.77 -0.49
CA TYR A 240 -5.86 7.00 -1.68
C TYR A 240 -4.59 7.55 -2.37
N THR A 241 -4.52 8.87 -2.54
CA THR A 241 -3.39 9.52 -3.23
C THR A 241 -2.10 9.47 -2.44
N TYR A 242 -2.18 9.29 -1.13
CA TYR A 242 -1.01 9.18 -0.26
C TYR A 242 -0.44 7.76 -0.23
N HIS A 243 -1.28 6.73 -0.42
CA HIS A 243 -0.85 5.34 -0.40
C HIS A 243 -0.23 4.83 -1.70
N PHE A 244 -0.48 5.50 -2.84
CA PHE A 244 -0.02 5.02 -4.14
C PHE A 244 0.80 6.06 -4.88
N ASN A 245 1.99 5.65 -5.35
CA ASN A 245 2.84 6.45 -6.22
C ASN A 245 2.53 6.09 -7.68
N ARG A 246 1.69 6.88 -8.32
CA ARG A 246 1.25 6.64 -9.70
C ARG A 246 2.11 7.46 -10.66
N THR A 247 2.57 6.79 -11.69
CA THR A 247 3.40 7.41 -12.72
C THR A 247 2.56 8.15 -13.76
N ASN A 248 3.18 9.13 -14.42
CA ASN A 248 2.53 9.86 -15.53
C ASN A 248 1.10 10.35 -15.19
N ALA A 249 0.83 10.63 -13.92
CA ALA A 249 -0.46 11.14 -13.50
C ALA A 249 -0.72 12.51 -14.13
N SER A 250 -1.90 12.66 -14.71
CA SER A 250 -2.30 13.90 -15.41
C SER A 250 -3.71 14.32 -15.01
N GLU A 251 -4.02 15.58 -15.23
CA GLU A 251 -5.36 16.14 -15.06
C GLU A 251 -6.16 16.18 -16.39
N LEU A 252 -5.76 15.37 -17.37
CA LEU A 252 -6.41 15.36 -18.70
C LEU A 252 -7.84 14.81 -18.67
N GLY A 253 -8.19 14.07 -17.62
CA GLY A 253 -9.54 13.59 -17.43
C GLY A 253 -10.40 14.55 -16.60
N SER A 254 -11.33 14.00 -15.82
CA SER A 254 -12.15 14.79 -14.90
C SER A 254 -11.34 15.17 -13.67
N ASN A 255 -11.08 16.45 -13.46
CA ASN A 255 -10.45 16.99 -12.24
C ASN A 255 -11.24 16.72 -10.95
N LYS A 256 -12.36 16.02 -11.04
CA LYS A 256 -13.22 15.65 -9.91
C LYS A 256 -12.89 14.29 -9.33
N VAL A 257 -12.05 13.51 -9.99
CA VAL A 257 -11.66 12.18 -9.53
C VAL A 257 -10.36 12.29 -8.75
N VAL A 258 -10.38 11.75 -7.53
CA VAL A 258 -9.19 11.67 -6.69
C VAL A 258 -8.10 10.91 -7.43
N GLY A 259 -6.96 11.59 -7.60
CA GLY A 259 -5.80 10.96 -8.21
C GLY A 259 -5.66 11.12 -9.71
N GLY A 260 -6.66 11.62 -10.45
CA GLY A 260 -6.57 11.83 -11.89
C GLY A 260 -6.33 10.56 -12.72
N ASP A 261 -6.07 10.75 -13.99
CA ASP A 261 -5.70 9.66 -14.90
C ASP A 261 -4.19 9.44 -14.91
N TYR A 262 -3.74 8.21 -15.13
CA TYR A 262 -2.33 7.88 -15.29
C TYR A 262 -2.12 6.72 -16.27
N TYR A 263 -0.90 6.56 -16.75
CA TYR A 263 -0.51 5.43 -17.62
C TYR A 263 0.91 4.94 -17.30
N PHE A 264 1.23 3.71 -17.67
CA PHE A 264 2.52 3.06 -17.47
C PHE A 264 2.88 2.11 -18.61
#